data_9cec391005970efdd0e03a8eb1083e60
#
_entry.id   9cec391005970efdd0e03a8eb1083e60
#
_cell.length_a   1.000
_cell.length_b   1.000
_cell.length_c   1.000
_cell.angle_alpha   90.00
_cell.angle_beta   90.00
_cell.angle_gamma   90.00
#
_symmetry.space_group_name_H-M   'P 1'
#
loop_
_entity.id
_entity.type
_entity.pdbx_description
1 polymer ?
#
loop_
_entity_poly.entity_id
_entity_poly.type
_entity_poly.pdbx_seq_one_letter_code
_entity_poly.pdbx_strand_id
1 'polypeptide(L)'
;MFGSSSTGFSLKNFLTGALLLCSSSSVSAKSSNQWIDIWGCMPQLVEPGNLPPAPYNGGDAVFKNATLRQTVYITQDASIIRLSFSNAFGGSDLPITAATVALPASGTGAGSSAIKPGSTKTVTFSGGRPGFLVPNGALVVSDPIKIQVKAQSVLTVTLYFATGQTGQSITGHPGSRTTSWLAPGNLVSAADLSSSAAGVASTDHWYFLSSIEAYQPERASALYIVGDSITDGRGSTTNANNRWPDQLLARLQKAGRSLSSISIINQAAGGNRILADGLGPNALGRIERDVLARPGNGVRYALIFEGVNDIGTAPLDSVSQQSVGDRLISAYEQMITRLHSGGIAAFGATITPMSGPGQAYGEPEREKTRQRVNEWIRRSGRFDAVVDFDRAVRDQKNGTMLDKRWDSGDYLHLNPEGYRVMAEAVDLKIFERFAEGVEVYL
;
A
#
# COMPACT_ATOMS: atom_id res chain seq x y z
N MET A 1 94.82 9.50 -9.23
CA MET A 1 95.27 10.05 -10.54
C MET A 1 94.06 10.65 -11.21
N PHE A 2 94.15 11.94 -11.42
CA PHE A 2 93.59 12.78 -12.45
C PHE A 2 92.13 12.58 -12.81
N GLY A 3 91.28 13.58 -12.96
CA GLY A 3 91.48 15.02 -12.98
C GLY A 3 90.11 15.69 -13.25
N SER A 4 90.02 16.91 -12.81
CA SER A 4 88.94 17.87 -12.92
C SER A 4 88.58 18.22 -14.36
N SER A 5 87.34 18.57 -14.60
CA SER A 5 87.02 19.83 -15.29
C SER A 5 85.56 20.26 -15.11
N SER A 6 85.48 21.47 -14.62
CA SER A 6 84.28 22.31 -14.53
C SER A 6 83.91 22.88 -15.90
N THR A 7 82.62 22.94 -16.23
CA THR A 7 82.14 24.05 -17.08
C THR A 7 80.72 24.38 -16.63
N GLY A 8 80.58 25.60 -16.12
CA GLY A 8 79.33 26.21 -15.83
C GLY A 8 78.56 26.59 -17.10
N PHE A 9 77.21 26.50 -17.01
CA PHE A 9 76.37 27.21 -17.94
C PHE A 9 75.20 27.85 -17.21
N SER A 10 74.98 29.05 -17.58
CA SER A 10 74.12 30.10 -17.09
C SER A 10 72.60 29.77 -17.05
N LEU A 11 71.96 30.14 -15.96
CA LEU A 11 70.54 30.25 -15.84
C LEU A 11 69.97 31.35 -16.76
N LYS A 12 69.03 31.02 -17.61
CA LYS A 12 68.13 32.00 -18.18
C LYS A 12 66.65 31.52 -17.87
N ASN A 13 65.98 32.36 -17.09
CA ASN A 13 64.58 32.24 -16.77
C ASN A 13 63.72 32.27 -18.03
N PHE A 14 62.84 31.26 -18.16
CA PHE A 14 61.66 31.37 -18.96
C PHE A 14 60.46 31.03 -18.04
N LEU A 15 59.75 32.08 -17.56
CA LEU A 15 58.41 31.96 -17.04
C LEU A 15 57.49 31.72 -18.23
N THR A 16 56.96 30.48 -18.32
CA THR A 16 55.82 30.20 -19.19
C THR A 16 54.64 29.95 -18.29
N GLY A 17 53.74 30.93 -18.21
CA GLY A 17 52.46 30.80 -17.47
C GLY A 17 51.56 29.80 -18.18
N ALA A 18 51.32 28.67 -17.54
CA ALA A 18 50.25 27.75 -17.92
C ALA A 18 48.90 28.24 -17.33
N LEU A 19 48.07 28.87 -18.16
CA LEU A 19 46.69 29.10 -17.85
C LEU A 19 45.99 27.72 -17.81
N LEU A 20 45.71 27.20 -16.61
CA LEU A 20 44.76 26.12 -16.42
C LEU A 20 43.32 26.65 -16.66
N LEU A 21 42.80 26.46 -17.84
CA LEU A 21 41.39 26.52 -18.12
C LEU A 21 40.71 25.37 -17.39
N CYS A 22 40.22 25.62 -16.19
CA CYS A 22 39.22 24.75 -15.54
C CYS A 22 37.91 24.84 -16.35
N SER A 23 37.76 23.96 -17.34
CA SER A 23 36.46 23.67 -17.93
C SER A 23 35.63 22.98 -16.86
N SER A 24 34.78 23.73 -16.18
CA SER A 24 33.69 23.19 -15.37
C SER A 24 32.73 22.50 -16.34
N SER A 25 32.97 21.23 -16.63
CA SER A 25 31.94 20.37 -17.19
C SER A 25 30.85 20.26 -16.14
N SER A 26 29.77 21.01 -16.32
CA SER A 26 28.52 20.79 -15.65
C SER A 26 28.07 19.36 -16.03
N VAL A 27 28.37 18.40 -15.19
CA VAL A 27 27.71 17.08 -15.25
C VAL A 27 26.24 17.37 -14.97
N SER A 28 25.48 17.50 -16.04
CA SER A 28 24.01 17.46 -15.94
C SER A 28 23.70 16.10 -15.29
N ALA A 29 23.35 16.12 -14.02
CA ALA A 29 22.86 14.93 -13.33
C ALA A 29 21.67 14.44 -14.16
N LYS A 30 21.84 13.31 -14.88
CA LYS A 30 20.72 12.63 -15.51
C LYS A 30 19.73 12.37 -14.38
N SER A 31 18.57 13.01 -14.43
CA SER A 31 17.45 12.70 -13.54
C SER A 31 17.23 11.19 -13.66
N SER A 32 17.61 10.44 -12.65
CA SER A 32 17.36 9.01 -12.59
C SER A 32 15.87 8.79 -12.33
N ASN A 33 15.28 7.87 -13.08
CA ASN A 33 13.91 7.42 -12.83
C ASN A 33 13.96 6.10 -12.08
N GLN A 34 12.93 5.86 -11.29
CA GLN A 34 12.77 4.66 -10.48
C GLN A 34 11.34 4.10 -10.62
N TRP A 35 11.17 2.83 -10.30
CA TRP A 35 9.86 2.24 -10.13
C TRP A 35 9.36 2.52 -8.72
N ILE A 36 8.12 3.00 -8.59
CA ILE A 36 7.46 3.28 -7.32
C ILE A 36 6.01 2.85 -7.37
N ASP A 37 5.51 2.27 -6.30
CA ASP A 37 4.10 1.91 -6.21
C ASP A 37 3.22 3.18 -6.24
N ILE A 38 2.19 3.14 -7.06
CA ILE A 38 1.14 4.17 -7.17
C ILE A 38 -0.23 3.61 -6.80
N TRP A 39 -0.29 2.36 -6.44
CA TRP A 39 -1.40 1.65 -5.82
C TRP A 39 -0.88 0.32 -5.27
N GLY A 40 -1.45 -0.12 -4.16
CA GLY A 40 -1.18 -1.43 -3.58
C GLY A 40 -2.22 -1.82 -2.55
N CYS A 41 -2.35 -3.12 -2.31
CA CYS A 41 -3.16 -3.68 -1.23
C CYS A 41 -2.41 -4.82 -0.55
N MET A 42 -2.77 -5.15 0.68
CA MET A 42 -2.19 -6.25 1.44
C MET A 42 -2.72 -7.59 0.93
N PRO A 43 -1.88 -8.46 0.33
CA PRO A 43 -2.32 -9.78 -0.08
C PRO A 43 -2.44 -10.72 1.12
N GLN A 44 -3.52 -11.50 1.16
CA GLN A 44 -3.77 -12.53 2.19
C GLN A 44 -4.37 -13.80 1.58
N LEU A 45 -4.44 -14.86 2.36
CA LEU A 45 -5.30 -16.00 2.04
C LEU A 45 -6.76 -15.53 2.09
N VAL A 46 -7.50 -15.81 1.03
CA VAL A 46 -8.92 -15.50 0.98
C VAL A 46 -9.68 -16.49 1.86
N GLU A 47 -10.44 -15.99 2.83
CA GLU A 47 -11.30 -16.79 3.69
C GLU A 47 -12.44 -17.43 2.87
N PRO A 48 -12.95 -18.60 3.25
CA PRO A 48 -14.01 -19.30 2.49
C PRO A 48 -15.23 -18.44 2.17
N GLY A 49 -15.63 -17.56 3.10
CA GLY A 49 -16.76 -16.62 2.90
C GLY A 49 -16.50 -15.48 1.92
N ASN A 50 -15.25 -15.26 1.55
CA ASN A 50 -14.81 -14.19 0.64
C ASN A 50 -14.32 -14.73 -0.72
N LEU A 51 -14.48 -16.03 -0.96
CA LEU A 51 -14.24 -16.63 -2.29
C LEU A 51 -15.17 -15.97 -3.32
N PRO A 52 -14.81 -15.96 -4.63
CA PRO A 52 -15.70 -15.43 -5.64
C PRO A 52 -17.08 -16.10 -5.59
N PRO A 53 -18.17 -15.41 -5.98
CA PRO A 53 -19.50 -16.01 -5.98
C PRO A 53 -19.60 -17.16 -7.00
N ALA A 54 -20.57 -18.06 -6.77
CA ALA A 54 -20.85 -19.11 -7.75
C ALA A 54 -21.20 -18.49 -9.11
N PRO A 55 -20.78 -19.13 -10.24
CA PRO A 55 -20.12 -20.43 -10.36
C PRO A 55 -18.58 -20.36 -10.26
N TYR A 56 -17.98 -19.25 -9.89
CA TYR A 56 -16.53 -18.99 -9.98
C TYR A 56 -15.73 -19.50 -8.78
N ASN A 57 -16.39 -20.00 -7.74
CA ASN A 57 -15.78 -20.50 -6.49
C ASN A 57 -15.70 -22.02 -6.40
N GLY A 58 -16.18 -22.73 -7.41
CA GLY A 58 -16.51 -24.14 -7.27
C GLY A 58 -15.70 -25.09 -8.14
N GLY A 59 -16.04 -26.36 -7.98
CA GLY A 59 -15.44 -27.43 -8.74
C GLY A 59 -13.98 -27.67 -8.37
N ASP A 60 -13.20 -28.09 -9.36
CA ASP A 60 -11.79 -28.43 -9.18
C ASP A 60 -10.89 -27.18 -9.13
N ALA A 61 -11.39 -26.03 -9.59
CA ALA A 61 -10.60 -24.80 -9.69
C ALA A 61 -11.46 -23.53 -9.56
N VAL A 62 -10.95 -22.57 -8.79
CA VAL A 62 -11.53 -21.23 -8.66
C VAL A 62 -11.20 -20.43 -9.93
N PHE A 63 -12.14 -19.61 -10.41
CA PHE A 63 -12.04 -18.82 -11.65
C PHE A 63 -11.85 -19.65 -12.94
N LYS A 64 -12.29 -20.90 -13.00
CA LYS A 64 -12.18 -21.72 -14.21
C LYS A 64 -13.00 -21.12 -15.36
N ASN A 65 -12.35 -20.91 -16.52
CA ASN A 65 -12.92 -20.23 -17.68
C ASN A 65 -13.60 -18.90 -17.36
N ALA A 66 -12.94 -18.08 -16.55
CA ALA A 66 -13.51 -16.84 -16.03
C ALA A 66 -12.68 -15.62 -16.35
N THR A 67 -13.36 -14.53 -16.68
CA THR A 67 -12.80 -13.18 -16.72
C THR A 67 -13.13 -12.47 -15.41
N LEU A 68 -12.10 -11.87 -14.79
CA LEU A 68 -12.19 -11.03 -13.60
C LEU A 68 -11.81 -9.60 -13.97
N ARG A 69 -12.69 -8.63 -13.73
CA ARG A 69 -12.43 -7.20 -13.93
C ARG A 69 -12.48 -6.48 -12.60
N GLN A 70 -11.39 -5.77 -12.27
CA GLN A 70 -11.20 -5.05 -11.04
C GLN A 70 -10.83 -3.60 -11.35
N THR A 71 -11.25 -2.67 -10.50
CA THR A 71 -10.87 -1.27 -10.60
C THR A 71 -10.08 -0.85 -9.37
N VAL A 72 -9.09 0.03 -9.57
CA VAL A 72 -8.19 0.50 -8.51
C VAL A 72 -8.00 2.02 -8.59
N TYR A 73 -7.82 2.65 -7.43
CA TYR A 73 -7.71 4.11 -7.31
C TYR A 73 -6.25 4.55 -7.31
N ILE A 74 -5.83 5.22 -8.36
CA ILE A 74 -4.43 5.60 -8.60
C ILE A 74 -4.04 6.80 -7.75
N THR A 75 -2.86 6.74 -7.13
CA THR A 75 -2.40 7.75 -6.18
C THR A 75 -1.41 8.77 -6.75
N GLN A 76 -0.80 8.49 -7.92
CA GLN A 76 0.05 9.44 -8.64
C GLN A 76 -0.21 9.42 -10.15
N ASP A 77 0.09 10.54 -10.83
CA ASP A 77 0.14 10.61 -12.30
C ASP A 77 1.21 9.66 -12.83
N ALA A 78 0.92 8.95 -13.93
CA ALA A 78 1.91 8.10 -14.57
C ALA A 78 1.68 7.99 -16.09
N SER A 79 2.76 7.75 -16.84
CA SER A 79 2.74 7.46 -18.28
C SER A 79 3.25 6.07 -18.62
N ILE A 80 3.97 5.43 -17.71
CA ILE A 80 4.48 4.06 -17.84
C ILE A 80 4.23 3.38 -16.49
N ILE A 81 3.53 2.25 -16.52
CA ILE A 81 3.21 1.44 -15.34
C ILE A 81 3.61 -0.01 -15.56
N ARG A 82 3.66 -0.79 -14.48
CA ARG A 82 3.67 -2.25 -14.48
C ARG A 82 2.83 -2.78 -13.33
N LEU A 83 2.31 -3.99 -13.46
CA LEU A 83 1.42 -4.61 -12.50
C LEU A 83 2.10 -5.78 -11.82
N SER A 84 1.85 -5.94 -10.53
CA SER A 84 2.31 -7.09 -9.76
C SER A 84 1.12 -7.98 -9.39
N PHE A 85 1.22 -9.28 -9.70
CA PHE A 85 0.22 -10.29 -9.36
C PHE A 85 0.84 -11.26 -8.36
N SER A 86 0.15 -11.48 -7.25
CA SER A 86 0.63 -12.30 -6.14
C SER A 86 -0.12 -13.62 -6.06
N ASN A 87 0.63 -14.70 -5.92
CA ASN A 87 0.16 -16.03 -5.55
C ASN A 87 0.74 -16.46 -4.18
N ALA A 88 1.05 -15.47 -3.33
CA ALA A 88 1.74 -15.69 -2.04
C ALA A 88 0.99 -16.64 -1.09
N PHE A 89 -0.32 -16.74 -1.23
CA PHE A 89 -1.20 -17.57 -0.41
C PHE A 89 -1.97 -18.61 -1.22
N GLY A 90 -1.58 -18.84 -2.47
CA GLY A 90 -2.19 -19.86 -3.31
C GLY A 90 -1.85 -21.26 -2.83
N GLY A 91 -2.78 -22.22 -2.97
CA GLY A 91 -2.54 -23.65 -2.73
C GLY A 91 -1.94 -24.38 -3.94
N SER A 92 -1.93 -23.72 -5.09
CA SER A 92 -1.43 -24.22 -6.37
C SER A 92 -0.91 -23.08 -7.24
N ASP A 93 -0.35 -23.39 -8.40
CA ASP A 93 0.05 -22.40 -9.39
C ASP A 93 -1.16 -21.58 -9.88
N LEU A 94 -0.96 -20.27 -10.13
CA LEU A 94 -1.97 -19.37 -10.66
C LEU A 94 -1.77 -19.17 -12.17
N PRO A 95 -2.65 -19.69 -13.05
CA PRO A 95 -2.52 -19.59 -14.49
C PRO A 95 -3.19 -18.32 -15.02
N ILE A 96 -2.47 -17.20 -15.13
CA ILE A 96 -2.93 -16.01 -15.84
C ILE A 96 -2.81 -16.26 -17.34
N THR A 97 -3.96 -16.42 -18.04
CA THR A 97 -3.98 -16.73 -19.46
C THR A 97 -3.91 -15.47 -20.33
N ALA A 98 -4.60 -14.40 -19.93
CA ALA A 98 -4.55 -13.09 -20.57
C ALA A 98 -4.84 -12.00 -19.55
N ALA A 99 -4.30 -10.82 -19.80
CA ALA A 99 -4.55 -9.65 -18.96
C ALA A 99 -4.58 -8.36 -19.79
N THR A 100 -5.40 -7.40 -19.38
CA THR A 100 -5.48 -6.05 -19.97
C THR A 100 -5.61 -4.99 -18.90
N VAL A 101 -5.19 -3.77 -19.23
CA VAL A 101 -5.54 -2.55 -18.49
C VAL A 101 -6.32 -1.60 -19.39
N ALA A 102 -7.24 -0.84 -18.82
CA ALA A 102 -8.01 0.17 -19.52
C ALA A 102 -8.44 1.30 -18.57
N LEU A 103 -8.87 2.42 -19.12
CA LEU A 103 -9.58 3.43 -18.35
C LEU A 103 -11.05 3.01 -18.20
N PRO A 104 -11.73 3.26 -17.08
CA PRO A 104 -13.16 2.99 -16.96
C PRO A 104 -13.97 3.89 -17.90
N ALA A 105 -15.18 3.47 -18.28
CA ALA A 105 -16.05 4.22 -19.18
C ALA A 105 -16.42 5.61 -18.63
N SER A 106 -16.68 5.70 -17.31
CA SER A 106 -16.79 6.97 -16.59
C SER A 106 -15.44 7.30 -15.98
N GLY A 107 -14.87 8.47 -16.20
CA GLY A 107 -13.50 8.82 -15.81
C GLY A 107 -13.15 8.68 -14.31
N THR A 108 -14.12 8.42 -13.43
CA THR A 108 -13.95 8.26 -11.99
C THR A 108 -14.67 7.04 -11.41
N GLY A 109 -15.06 6.10 -12.25
CA GLY A 109 -15.96 5.02 -11.88
C GLY A 109 -15.26 3.83 -11.20
N ALA A 110 -14.93 3.91 -9.91
CA ALA A 110 -14.60 2.72 -9.14
C ALA A 110 -15.77 1.73 -9.16
N GLY A 111 -15.45 0.44 -9.30
CA GLY A 111 -16.46 -0.61 -9.44
C GLY A 111 -17.13 -0.66 -10.84
N SER A 112 -16.66 0.10 -11.82
CA SER A 112 -17.21 0.07 -13.19
C SER A 112 -16.97 -1.28 -13.85
N SER A 113 -18.03 -1.86 -14.43
CA SER A 113 -17.96 -3.03 -15.32
C SER A 113 -17.49 -2.64 -16.74
N ALA A 114 -17.65 -1.36 -17.12
CA ALA A 114 -17.41 -0.84 -18.46
C ALA A 114 -16.06 -0.13 -18.58
N ILE A 115 -15.42 -0.26 -19.74
CA ILE A 115 -14.16 0.38 -20.08
C ILE A 115 -14.33 1.43 -21.19
N LYS A 116 -13.47 2.43 -21.19
CA LYS A 116 -13.45 3.46 -22.24
C LYS A 116 -12.98 2.85 -23.57
N PRO A 117 -13.74 2.98 -24.66
CA PRO A 117 -13.33 2.49 -25.98
C PRO A 117 -11.95 3.01 -26.37
N GLY A 118 -11.12 2.15 -26.94
CA GLY A 118 -9.76 2.49 -27.40
C GLY A 118 -8.71 2.70 -26.33
N SER A 119 -9.06 2.60 -25.03
CA SER A 119 -8.08 2.75 -23.95
C SER A 119 -7.37 1.46 -23.56
N THR A 120 -7.83 0.30 -24.02
CA THR A 120 -7.31 -1.02 -23.65
C THR A 120 -5.86 -1.20 -24.10
N LYS A 121 -5.02 -1.67 -23.16
CA LYS A 121 -3.65 -2.12 -23.42
C LYS A 121 -3.50 -3.56 -22.95
N THR A 122 -2.89 -4.39 -23.77
CA THR A 122 -2.52 -5.76 -23.40
C THR A 122 -1.42 -5.72 -22.34
N VAL A 123 -1.57 -6.52 -21.32
CA VAL A 123 -0.53 -6.79 -20.31
C VAL A 123 0.25 -8.01 -20.77
N THR A 124 1.57 -7.89 -20.80
CA THR A 124 2.47 -8.99 -21.17
C THR A 124 3.47 -9.24 -20.04
N PHE A 125 4.17 -10.36 -20.15
CA PHE A 125 5.14 -10.83 -19.16
C PHE A 125 6.41 -11.29 -19.88
N SER A 126 7.57 -11.13 -19.21
CA SER A 126 8.85 -11.71 -19.64
C SER A 126 9.18 -11.47 -21.12
N GLY A 127 9.01 -10.19 -21.58
CA GLY A 127 9.33 -9.78 -22.93
C GLY A 127 8.25 -10.11 -23.97
N GLY A 128 6.97 -9.94 -23.63
CA GLY A 128 5.86 -9.98 -24.58
C GLY A 128 4.97 -11.21 -24.53
N ARG A 129 5.14 -12.10 -23.54
CA ARG A 129 4.26 -13.27 -23.39
C ARG A 129 2.87 -12.82 -22.90
N PRO A 130 1.78 -13.31 -23.47
CA PRO A 130 0.42 -12.85 -23.14
C PRO A 130 -0.08 -13.34 -21.78
N GLY A 131 0.55 -14.35 -21.19
CA GLY A 131 0.16 -14.95 -19.93
C GLY A 131 1.37 -15.41 -19.11
N PHE A 132 1.11 -15.84 -17.90
CA PHE A 132 2.14 -16.37 -16.98
C PHE A 132 1.54 -17.38 -16.01
N LEU A 133 2.24 -18.48 -15.78
CA LEU A 133 1.93 -19.42 -14.71
C LEU A 133 2.72 -19.01 -13.46
N VAL A 134 2.04 -18.41 -12.50
CA VAL A 134 2.67 -17.91 -11.27
C VAL A 134 2.77 -19.06 -10.26
N PRO A 135 3.98 -19.51 -9.92
CA PRO A 135 4.15 -20.59 -8.94
C PRO A 135 3.49 -20.26 -7.60
N ASN A 136 3.09 -21.28 -6.88
CA ASN A 136 2.64 -21.16 -5.49
C ASN A 136 3.69 -20.40 -4.65
N GLY A 137 3.25 -19.44 -3.84
CA GLY A 137 4.10 -18.60 -3.00
C GLY A 137 4.79 -17.45 -3.73
N ALA A 138 4.70 -17.35 -5.06
CA ALA A 138 5.43 -16.37 -5.87
C ALA A 138 4.61 -15.10 -6.17
N LEU A 139 5.35 -14.10 -6.69
CA LEU A 139 4.82 -12.87 -7.27
C LEU A 139 5.40 -12.73 -8.67
N VAL A 140 4.60 -12.25 -9.63
CA VAL A 140 5.05 -11.91 -10.98
C VAL A 140 4.79 -10.44 -11.27
N VAL A 141 5.73 -9.81 -11.99
CA VAL A 141 5.61 -8.42 -12.45
C VAL A 141 5.44 -8.42 -13.96
N SER A 142 4.51 -7.61 -14.47
CA SER A 142 4.30 -7.46 -15.92
C SER A 142 5.42 -6.69 -16.60
N ASP A 143 5.50 -6.80 -17.93
CA ASP A 143 6.27 -5.88 -18.75
C ASP A 143 5.73 -4.44 -18.59
N PRO A 144 6.57 -3.39 -18.85
CA PRO A 144 6.13 -2.00 -18.80
C PRO A 144 5.01 -1.68 -19.82
N ILE A 145 4.00 -0.96 -19.37
CA ILE A 145 2.80 -0.61 -20.15
C ILE A 145 2.73 0.91 -20.30
N LYS A 146 2.69 1.40 -21.54
CA LYS A 146 2.45 2.82 -21.84
C LYS A 146 0.96 3.14 -21.75
N ILE A 147 0.55 3.80 -20.69
CA ILE A 147 -0.81 4.28 -20.45
C ILE A 147 -0.77 5.54 -19.59
N GLN A 148 -1.56 6.55 -19.95
CA GLN A 148 -1.68 7.77 -19.14
C GLN A 148 -2.73 7.55 -18.05
N VAL A 149 -2.31 7.66 -16.81
CA VAL A 149 -3.19 7.64 -15.63
C VAL A 149 -2.96 8.91 -14.81
N LYS A 150 -3.97 9.33 -14.09
CA LYS A 150 -3.93 10.52 -13.22
C LYS A 150 -4.10 10.13 -11.77
N ALA A 151 -3.45 10.87 -10.88
CA ALA A 151 -3.77 10.80 -9.45
C ALA A 151 -5.27 11.03 -9.24
N GLN A 152 -5.83 10.34 -8.26
CA GLN A 152 -7.26 10.37 -7.96
C GLN A 152 -8.17 9.92 -9.11
N SER A 153 -7.65 9.15 -10.05
CA SER A 153 -8.43 8.48 -11.10
C SER A 153 -8.45 6.97 -10.90
N VAL A 154 -9.29 6.31 -11.67
CA VAL A 154 -9.47 4.86 -11.61
C VAL A 154 -8.83 4.19 -12.81
N LEU A 155 -8.13 3.08 -12.58
CA LEU A 155 -7.63 2.17 -13.59
C LEU A 155 -8.39 0.86 -13.50
N THR A 156 -8.75 0.30 -14.66
CA THR A 156 -9.39 -1.02 -14.78
C THR A 156 -8.33 -2.06 -15.14
N VAL A 157 -8.29 -3.16 -14.37
CA VAL A 157 -7.46 -4.34 -14.65
C VAL A 157 -8.38 -5.52 -14.91
N THR A 158 -8.18 -6.21 -16.03
CA THR A 158 -8.99 -7.38 -16.40
C THR A 158 -8.09 -8.58 -16.63
N LEU A 159 -8.40 -9.70 -15.99
CA LEU A 159 -7.69 -10.98 -16.05
C LEU A 159 -8.60 -12.05 -16.63
N TYR A 160 -8.03 -12.98 -17.38
CA TYR A 160 -8.70 -14.21 -17.81
C TYR A 160 -7.91 -15.43 -17.37
N PHE A 161 -8.63 -16.43 -16.86
CA PHE A 161 -8.12 -17.70 -16.39
C PHE A 161 -8.79 -18.85 -17.14
N ALA A 162 -8.11 -19.43 -18.13
CA ALA A 162 -8.69 -20.53 -18.92
C ALA A 162 -8.95 -21.78 -18.06
N THR A 163 -7.98 -22.16 -17.24
CA THR A 163 -8.06 -23.36 -16.39
C THR A 163 -8.49 -23.08 -14.96
N GLY A 164 -8.38 -21.81 -14.53
CA GLY A 164 -8.56 -21.44 -13.12
C GLY A 164 -7.42 -21.92 -12.22
N GLN A 165 -7.47 -21.57 -10.95
CA GLN A 165 -6.52 -22.01 -9.92
C GLN A 165 -7.09 -23.21 -9.17
N THR A 166 -6.36 -24.32 -9.13
CA THR A 166 -6.80 -25.57 -8.47
C THR A 166 -6.96 -25.37 -6.97
N GLY A 167 -8.06 -25.88 -6.42
CA GLY A 167 -8.43 -25.74 -5.02
C GLY A 167 -9.01 -24.39 -4.66
N GLN A 168 -9.18 -24.12 -3.38
CA GLN A 168 -9.82 -22.91 -2.86
C GLN A 168 -8.86 -21.96 -2.10
N SER A 169 -7.61 -22.37 -1.91
CA SER A 169 -6.60 -21.49 -1.33
C SER A 169 -6.07 -20.55 -2.41
N ILE A 170 -6.55 -19.33 -2.40
CA ILE A 170 -6.17 -18.28 -3.37
C ILE A 170 -5.73 -17.01 -2.66
N THR A 171 -4.90 -16.23 -3.33
CA THR A 171 -4.47 -14.92 -2.85
C THR A 171 -5.48 -13.84 -3.21
N GLY A 172 -5.83 -12.98 -2.27
CA GLY A 172 -6.70 -11.84 -2.53
C GLY A 172 -6.63 -10.78 -1.44
N HIS A 173 -7.50 -9.80 -1.55
CA HIS A 173 -7.72 -8.74 -0.57
C HIS A 173 -9.23 -8.53 -0.37
N PRO A 174 -9.85 -9.18 0.62
CA PRO A 174 -11.29 -9.11 0.86
C PRO A 174 -11.82 -7.73 1.23
N GLY A 175 -10.98 -6.88 1.83
CA GLY A 175 -11.37 -5.56 2.29
C GLY A 175 -11.43 -4.48 1.21
N SER A 176 -11.53 -4.81 -0.07
CA SER A 176 -11.38 -3.85 -1.18
C SER A 176 -12.36 -2.68 -1.18
N ARG A 177 -13.59 -2.86 -0.66
CA ARG A 177 -14.66 -1.86 -0.73
C ARG A 177 -14.88 -1.35 -2.15
N THR A 178 -14.58 -2.19 -3.14
CA THR A 178 -14.66 -1.86 -4.56
C THR A 178 -15.18 -3.07 -5.32
N THR A 179 -16.22 -2.86 -6.11
CA THR A 179 -16.88 -3.92 -6.86
C THR A 179 -15.96 -4.45 -7.95
N SER A 180 -15.77 -5.76 -7.96
CA SER A 180 -15.12 -6.55 -9.00
C SER A 180 -16.18 -7.35 -9.77
N TRP A 181 -16.02 -7.46 -11.07
CA TRP A 181 -16.95 -8.14 -11.97
C TRP A 181 -16.36 -9.44 -12.49
N LEU A 182 -17.21 -10.46 -12.60
CA LEU A 182 -16.85 -11.78 -13.11
C LEU A 182 -17.78 -12.16 -14.24
N ALA A 183 -17.21 -12.75 -15.29
CA ALA A 183 -17.97 -13.23 -16.44
C ALA A 183 -17.33 -14.52 -16.99
N PRO A 184 -18.11 -15.47 -17.56
CA PRO A 184 -17.57 -16.67 -18.16
C PRO A 184 -16.87 -16.37 -19.49
N GLY A 185 -15.81 -17.13 -19.79
CA GLY A 185 -15.05 -17.00 -21.03
C GLY A 185 -14.03 -15.86 -21.03
N ASN A 186 -13.31 -15.72 -22.16
CA ASN A 186 -12.29 -14.68 -22.33
C ASN A 186 -12.91 -13.37 -22.84
N LEU A 187 -13.16 -12.48 -21.93
CA LEU A 187 -13.78 -11.17 -22.14
C LEU A 187 -12.85 -10.01 -21.74
N VAL A 188 -11.53 -10.19 -21.79
CA VAL A 188 -10.56 -9.16 -21.35
C VAL A 188 -10.68 -7.85 -22.14
N SER A 189 -11.20 -7.88 -23.36
CA SER A 189 -11.42 -6.72 -24.21
C SER A 189 -12.89 -6.29 -24.33
N ALA A 190 -13.83 -6.96 -23.62
CA ALA A 190 -15.24 -6.60 -23.67
C ALA A 190 -15.45 -5.16 -23.17
N ALA A 191 -16.25 -4.39 -23.88
CA ALA A 191 -16.52 -3.00 -23.54
C ALA A 191 -17.23 -2.87 -22.20
N ASP A 192 -18.14 -3.78 -21.89
CA ASP A 192 -18.85 -3.86 -20.62
C ASP A 192 -19.06 -5.33 -20.21
N LEU A 193 -18.66 -5.72 -19.00
CA LEU A 193 -18.88 -7.06 -18.50
C LEU A 193 -20.31 -7.28 -17.98
N SER A 194 -20.97 -6.27 -17.47
CA SER A 194 -22.31 -6.42 -16.85
C SER A 194 -23.37 -6.91 -17.83
N SER A 195 -23.17 -6.67 -19.11
CA SER A 195 -24.10 -7.03 -20.20
C SER A 195 -23.53 -8.06 -21.18
N SER A 196 -22.30 -8.56 -20.98
CA SER A 196 -21.56 -9.29 -22.02
C SER A 196 -21.87 -10.78 -22.09
N ALA A 197 -22.44 -11.40 -21.04
CA ALA A 197 -22.76 -12.84 -21.03
C ALA A 197 -23.78 -13.20 -19.93
N ALA A 198 -24.45 -14.35 -20.10
CA ALA A 198 -25.14 -14.98 -19.00
C ALA A 198 -24.14 -15.46 -17.94
N GLY A 199 -24.52 -15.43 -16.67
CA GLY A 199 -23.67 -15.86 -15.56
C GLY A 199 -22.70 -14.79 -15.05
N VAL A 200 -22.87 -13.52 -15.43
CA VAL A 200 -22.14 -12.40 -14.81
C VAL A 200 -22.46 -12.31 -13.33
N ALA A 201 -21.42 -12.09 -12.53
CA ALA A 201 -21.53 -11.89 -11.09
C ALA A 201 -20.62 -10.75 -10.63
N SER A 202 -20.78 -10.29 -9.40
CA SER A 202 -19.92 -9.29 -8.78
C SER A 202 -19.67 -9.57 -7.32
N THR A 203 -18.57 -9.02 -6.80
CA THR A 203 -18.19 -9.06 -5.39
C THR A 203 -17.36 -7.83 -5.05
N ASP A 204 -17.30 -7.46 -3.78
CA ASP A 204 -16.53 -6.29 -3.33
C ASP A 204 -15.15 -6.71 -2.78
N HIS A 205 -14.45 -7.57 -3.52
CA HIS A 205 -13.11 -8.09 -3.19
C HIS A 205 -12.15 -7.92 -4.38
N TRP A 206 -10.85 -7.74 -4.10
CA TRP A 206 -9.79 -7.88 -5.10
C TRP A 206 -9.11 -9.25 -4.98
N TYR A 207 -8.68 -9.78 -6.14
CA TYR A 207 -7.97 -11.06 -6.20
C TYR A 207 -6.70 -10.90 -7.04
N PHE A 208 -5.61 -11.51 -6.57
CA PHE A 208 -4.30 -11.64 -7.22
C PHE A 208 -3.54 -10.33 -7.46
N LEU A 209 -4.17 -9.24 -7.84
CA LEU A 209 -3.51 -7.95 -8.05
C LEU A 209 -3.02 -7.41 -6.70
N SER A 210 -1.71 -7.16 -6.56
CA SER A 210 -1.10 -6.72 -5.30
C SER A 210 -0.55 -5.30 -5.35
N SER A 211 0.00 -4.85 -6.51
CA SER A 211 0.43 -3.47 -6.67
C SER A 211 0.46 -3.03 -8.13
N ILE A 212 0.49 -1.72 -8.31
CA ILE A 212 0.79 -1.05 -9.57
C ILE A 212 1.92 -0.08 -9.33
N GLU A 213 3.01 -0.26 -10.08
CA GLU A 213 4.16 0.60 -10.04
C GLU A 213 4.19 1.53 -11.25
N ALA A 214 4.73 2.73 -11.07
CA ALA A 214 4.98 3.70 -12.12
C ALA A 214 6.46 4.00 -12.24
N TYR A 215 6.93 4.26 -13.47
CA TYR A 215 8.28 4.71 -13.74
C TYR A 215 8.34 6.22 -13.56
N GLN A 216 8.86 6.68 -12.41
CA GLN A 216 8.79 8.04 -11.91
C GLN A 216 10.16 8.68 -11.68
N PRO A 217 10.28 10.01 -11.71
CA PRO A 217 11.47 10.69 -11.26
C PRO A 217 11.83 10.34 -9.82
N GLU A 218 13.12 10.31 -9.50
CA GLU A 218 13.66 9.94 -8.18
C GLU A 218 13.08 10.76 -7.01
N ARG A 219 12.58 11.98 -7.27
CA ARG A 219 11.89 12.79 -6.27
C ARG A 219 10.52 12.24 -5.84
N ALA A 220 9.91 11.35 -6.63
CA ALA A 220 8.65 10.72 -6.25
C ALA A 220 8.87 9.79 -5.05
N SER A 221 7.92 9.75 -4.14
CA SER A 221 7.99 8.93 -2.93
C SER A 221 6.66 8.28 -2.60
N ALA A 222 6.68 7.34 -1.66
CA ALA A 222 5.49 6.64 -1.20
C ALA A 222 5.41 6.60 0.33
N LEU A 223 4.19 6.76 0.85
CA LEU A 223 3.79 6.42 2.19
C LEU A 223 3.11 5.06 2.18
N TYR A 224 3.66 4.09 2.89
CA TYR A 224 3.02 2.80 3.13
C TYR A 224 2.30 2.82 4.47
N ILE A 225 1.06 2.37 4.49
CA ILE A 225 0.24 2.36 5.70
C ILE A 225 -0.03 0.91 6.10
N VAL A 226 0.56 0.50 7.22
CA VAL A 226 0.32 -0.80 7.85
C VAL A 226 -0.80 -0.65 8.85
N GLY A 227 -1.88 -1.40 8.68
CA GLY A 227 -3.07 -1.21 9.50
C GLY A 227 -4.07 -2.36 9.41
N ASP A 228 -5.16 -2.19 10.12
CA ASP A 228 -6.29 -3.10 10.23
C ASP A 228 -7.54 -2.60 9.48
N SER A 229 -8.73 -3.07 9.88
CA SER A 229 -10.01 -2.72 9.25
C SER A 229 -10.34 -1.23 9.25
N ILE A 230 -9.80 -0.45 10.18
CA ILE A 230 -10.04 1.00 10.23
C ILE A 230 -9.30 1.70 9.09
N THR A 231 -8.11 1.23 8.75
CA THR A 231 -7.34 1.73 7.60
C THR A 231 -7.81 1.10 6.28
N ASP A 232 -8.15 -0.18 6.30
CA ASP A 232 -8.76 -0.90 5.17
C ASP A 232 -10.13 -0.33 4.77
N GLY A 233 -10.77 0.38 5.70
CA GLY A 233 -11.91 1.25 5.44
C GLY A 233 -13.28 0.61 5.72
N ARG A 234 -13.39 -0.28 6.69
CA ARG A 234 -14.72 -0.77 7.14
C ARG A 234 -15.57 0.42 7.63
N GLY A 235 -16.80 0.53 7.13
CA GLY A 235 -17.67 1.68 7.35
C GLY A 235 -17.56 2.78 6.29
N SER A 236 -16.58 2.69 5.35
CA SER A 236 -16.56 3.53 4.15
C SER A 236 -17.60 3.09 3.12
N THR A 237 -17.87 3.93 2.14
CA THR A 237 -18.85 3.64 1.10
C THR A 237 -18.21 2.86 -0.05
N THR A 238 -18.80 1.71 -0.40
CA THR A 238 -18.38 0.91 -1.56
C THR A 238 -18.30 1.79 -2.81
N ASN A 239 -17.21 1.66 -3.57
CA ASN A 239 -16.91 2.39 -4.82
C ASN A 239 -16.69 3.91 -4.66
N ALA A 240 -16.64 4.45 -3.44
CA ALA A 240 -16.49 5.89 -3.25
C ALA A 240 -15.04 6.35 -2.99
N ASN A 241 -14.11 5.43 -2.68
CA ASN A 241 -12.72 5.76 -2.32
C ASN A 241 -12.67 6.87 -1.26
N ASN A 242 -13.38 6.68 -0.14
CA ASN A 242 -13.53 7.66 0.93
C ASN A 242 -13.05 7.14 2.30
N ARG A 243 -12.08 6.23 2.29
CA ARG A 243 -11.29 5.83 3.46
C ARG A 243 -10.38 6.98 3.88
N TRP A 244 -9.86 6.96 5.09
CA TRP A 244 -8.95 8.03 5.51
C TRP A 244 -7.66 8.13 4.65
N PRO A 245 -7.04 7.02 4.13
CA PRO A 245 -5.92 7.14 3.21
C PRO A 245 -6.28 7.82 1.89
N ASP A 246 -7.47 7.53 1.33
CA ASP A 246 -7.96 8.17 0.09
C ASP A 246 -8.16 9.68 0.29
N GLN A 247 -8.68 10.07 1.46
CA GLN A 247 -8.90 11.47 1.80
C GLN A 247 -7.60 12.22 2.16
N LEU A 248 -6.60 11.50 2.74
CA LEU A 248 -5.25 12.05 2.90
C LEU A 248 -4.59 12.30 1.53
N LEU A 249 -4.76 11.37 0.58
CA LEU A 249 -4.29 11.58 -0.80
C LEU A 249 -4.87 12.87 -1.40
N ALA A 250 -6.17 13.11 -1.25
CA ALA A 250 -6.81 14.32 -1.74
C ALA A 250 -6.18 15.60 -1.14
N ARG A 251 -5.82 15.55 0.15
CA ARG A 251 -5.11 16.66 0.82
C ARG A 251 -3.70 16.87 0.27
N LEU A 252 -2.93 15.78 0.05
CA LEU A 252 -1.58 15.87 -0.53
C LEU A 252 -1.64 16.44 -1.96
N GLN A 253 -2.56 15.97 -2.78
CA GLN A 253 -2.75 16.47 -4.14
C GLN A 253 -3.15 17.96 -4.16
N LYS A 254 -4.04 18.39 -3.26
CA LYS A 254 -4.44 19.80 -3.11
C LYS A 254 -3.30 20.70 -2.62
N ALA A 255 -2.43 20.19 -1.75
CA ALA A 255 -1.27 20.92 -1.26
C ALA A 255 -0.22 21.17 -2.36
N GLY A 256 -0.20 20.29 -3.39
CA GLY A 256 0.66 20.43 -4.58
C GLY A 256 2.16 20.30 -4.28
N ARG A 257 3.00 20.76 -5.22
CA ARG A 257 4.46 20.75 -5.13
C ARG A 257 5.02 19.34 -4.81
N SER A 258 5.94 19.24 -3.83
CA SER A 258 6.55 17.97 -3.41
C SER A 258 5.52 16.98 -2.83
N LEU A 259 4.49 17.47 -2.15
CA LEU A 259 3.50 16.63 -1.49
C LEU A 259 2.61 15.87 -2.49
N SER A 260 2.31 16.45 -3.67
CA SER A 260 1.54 15.76 -4.70
C SER A 260 2.32 14.61 -5.39
N SER A 261 3.63 14.50 -5.15
CA SER A 261 4.45 13.39 -5.62
C SER A 261 4.60 12.24 -4.62
N ILE A 262 3.81 12.25 -3.54
CA ILE A 262 3.76 11.17 -2.55
C ILE A 262 2.59 10.24 -2.87
N SER A 263 2.88 8.98 -3.17
CA SER A 263 1.88 7.92 -3.28
C SER A 263 1.37 7.51 -1.91
N ILE A 264 0.12 7.10 -1.84
CA ILE A 264 -0.46 6.44 -0.67
C ILE A 264 -0.68 4.96 -0.99
N ILE A 265 -0.03 4.08 -0.24
CA ILE A 265 -0.11 2.63 -0.43
C ILE A 265 -0.74 2.01 0.82
N ASN A 266 -1.98 1.56 0.68
CA ASN A 266 -2.76 1.01 1.78
C ASN A 266 -2.47 -0.49 1.94
N GLN A 267 -1.60 -0.85 2.90
CA GLN A 267 -1.24 -2.22 3.25
C GLN A 267 -1.99 -2.67 4.53
N ALA A 268 -3.27 -2.30 4.63
CA ALA A 268 -4.13 -2.70 5.74
C ALA A 268 -5.02 -3.89 5.38
N ALA A 269 -5.50 -4.60 6.38
CA ALA A 269 -6.47 -5.68 6.21
C ALA A 269 -7.45 -5.77 7.38
N GLY A 270 -8.68 -6.12 7.08
CA GLY A 270 -9.73 -6.30 8.10
C GLY A 270 -9.32 -7.34 9.15
N GLY A 271 -9.43 -7.00 10.44
CA GLY A 271 -9.13 -7.92 11.55
C GLY A 271 -7.66 -8.23 11.77
N ASN A 272 -6.74 -7.58 11.06
CA ASN A 272 -5.30 -7.84 11.17
C ASN A 272 -4.76 -7.47 12.55
N ARG A 273 -3.70 -8.16 12.96
CA ARG A 273 -3.01 -8.02 14.25
C ARG A 273 -1.51 -7.88 14.04
N ILE A 274 -0.83 -7.27 14.98
CA ILE A 274 0.63 -7.17 15.00
C ILE A 274 1.27 -8.47 15.47
N LEU A 275 0.67 -9.13 16.47
CA LEU A 275 1.31 -10.18 17.27
C LEU A 275 0.95 -11.61 16.86
N ALA A 276 -0.05 -11.78 16.00
CA ALA A 276 -0.51 -13.12 15.61
C ALA A 276 -1.20 -13.11 14.24
N ASP A 277 -1.00 -14.18 13.49
CA ASP A 277 -1.77 -14.44 12.28
C ASP A 277 -3.26 -14.64 12.61
N GLY A 278 -4.10 -14.44 11.62
CA GLY A 278 -5.56 -14.58 11.75
C GLY A 278 -6.19 -14.19 10.43
N LEU A 279 -6.86 -13.06 10.39
CA LEU A 279 -7.29 -12.46 9.13
C LEU A 279 -6.06 -11.78 8.49
N GLY A 280 -5.39 -12.53 7.65
CA GLY A 280 -4.08 -12.23 7.09
C GLY A 280 -2.91 -12.50 8.06
N PRO A 281 -1.65 -12.43 7.57
CA PRO A 281 -0.45 -12.60 8.36
C PRO A 281 -0.24 -11.41 9.31
N ASN A 282 0.41 -11.63 10.44
CA ASN A 282 0.70 -10.61 11.45
C ASN A 282 1.58 -9.47 10.88
N ALA A 283 1.33 -8.24 11.33
CA ALA A 283 2.00 -7.06 10.79
C ALA A 283 3.52 -7.07 11.05
N LEU A 284 3.96 -7.58 12.19
CA LEU A 284 5.38 -7.71 12.51
C LEU A 284 6.11 -8.62 11.50
N GLY A 285 5.44 -9.68 11.01
CA GLY A 285 5.99 -10.59 9.99
C GLY A 285 5.89 -10.00 8.59
N ARG A 286 4.70 -9.49 8.21
CA ARG A 286 4.42 -9.05 6.83
C ARG A 286 5.07 -7.73 6.41
N ILE A 287 5.54 -6.90 7.36
CA ILE A 287 6.17 -5.61 7.06
C ILE A 287 7.36 -5.74 6.09
N GLU A 288 8.06 -6.87 6.13
CA GLU A 288 9.14 -7.18 5.17
C GLU A 288 8.62 -7.19 3.74
N ARG A 289 7.60 -8.01 3.46
CA ARG A 289 7.01 -8.15 2.13
C ARG A 289 6.24 -6.89 1.72
N ASP A 290 5.50 -6.29 2.64
CA ASP A 290 4.50 -5.27 2.31
C ASP A 290 5.10 -3.86 2.23
N VAL A 291 6.25 -3.63 2.89
CA VAL A 291 6.92 -2.32 2.93
C VAL A 291 8.38 -2.41 2.50
N LEU A 292 9.19 -3.24 3.17
CA LEU A 292 10.66 -3.20 3.02
C LEU A 292 11.16 -3.80 1.71
N ALA A 293 10.53 -4.87 1.20
CA ALA A 293 10.91 -5.53 -0.04
C ALA A 293 10.41 -4.80 -1.31
N ARG A 294 10.02 -3.52 -1.21
CA ARG A 294 9.53 -2.76 -2.35
C ARG A 294 10.67 -2.16 -3.15
N PRO A 295 10.57 -2.17 -4.49
CA PRO A 295 11.67 -1.71 -5.34
C PRO A 295 11.86 -0.19 -5.27
N GLY A 296 13.11 0.22 -5.42
CA GLY A 296 13.51 1.62 -5.54
C GLY A 296 13.65 2.36 -4.21
N ASN A 297 14.27 3.52 -4.27
CA ASN A 297 14.50 4.40 -3.11
C ASN A 297 13.27 5.28 -2.77
N GLY A 298 12.11 4.98 -3.36
CA GLY A 298 10.90 5.80 -3.22
C GLY A 298 10.10 5.57 -1.95
N VAL A 299 10.35 4.47 -1.22
CA VAL A 299 9.69 4.22 0.09
C VAL A 299 10.36 5.10 1.13
N ARG A 300 9.75 6.23 1.47
CA ARG A 300 10.33 7.17 2.43
C ARG A 300 9.60 7.21 3.75
N TYR A 301 8.35 6.77 3.76
CA TYR A 301 7.50 6.85 4.94
C TYR A 301 6.73 5.56 5.14
N ALA A 302 6.61 5.14 6.39
CA ALA A 302 5.66 4.11 6.80
C ALA A 302 4.86 4.61 8.00
N LEU A 303 3.54 4.43 7.96
CA LEU A 303 2.66 4.74 9.08
C LEU A 303 2.09 3.44 9.63
N ILE A 304 2.29 3.22 10.92
CA ILE A 304 1.78 2.06 11.65
C ILE A 304 0.56 2.50 12.45
N PHE A 305 -0.61 1.99 12.04
CA PHE A 305 -1.88 2.21 12.74
C PHE A 305 -2.59 0.87 12.91
N GLU A 306 -2.21 0.15 13.94
CA GLU A 306 -2.66 -1.21 14.21
C GLU A 306 -2.52 -1.55 15.69
N GLY A 307 -3.17 -2.61 16.18
CA GLY A 307 -3.10 -3.07 17.58
C GLY A 307 -4.47 -3.17 18.25
N VAL A 308 -5.52 -2.57 17.66
CA VAL A 308 -6.88 -2.64 18.22
C VAL A 308 -7.37 -4.08 18.31
N ASN A 309 -7.07 -4.91 17.31
CA ASN A 309 -7.46 -6.33 17.30
C ASN A 309 -6.61 -7.19 18.23
N ASP A 310 -5.33 -6.86 18.43
CA ASP A 310 -4.51 -7.54 19.43
C ASP A 310 -5.08 -7.38 20.84
N ILE A 311 -5.46 -6.15 21.20
CA ILE A 311 -6.07 -5.82 22.50
C ILE A 311 -7.48 -6.42 22.58
N GLY A 312 -8.29 -6.22 21.54
CA GLY A 312 -9.70 -6.60 21.52
C GLY A 312 -9.96 -8.12 21.54
N THR A 313 -9.01 -8.92 21.03
CA THR A 313 -9.12 -10.39 21.03
C THR A 313 -8.36 -11.08 22.16
N ALA A 314 -7.50 -10.37 22.90
CA ALA A 314 -6.81 -10.93 24.06
C ALA A 314 -7.80 -11.21 25.22
N PRO A 315 -7.50 -12.19 26.11
CA PRO A 315 -8.30 -12.44 27.32
C PRO A 315 -8.48 -11.18 28.17
N LEU A 316 -9.60 -11.15 28.92
CA LEU A 316 -10.00 -9.95 29.68
C LEU A 316 -9.27 -9.74 31.01
N ASP A 317 -8.57 -10.76 31.50
CA ASP A 317 -7.85 -10.63 32.77
C ASP A 317 -6.68 -9.63 32.66
N SER A 318 -6.37 -8.99 33.78
CA SER A 318 -5.36 -7.93 33.83
C SER A 318 -3.95 -8.39 33.44
N VAL A 319 -3.59 -9.66 33.70
CA VAL A 319 -2.27 -10.22 33.37
C VAL A 319 -2.13 -10.37 31.86
N SER A 320 -3.14 -10.94 31.21
CA SER A 320 -3.19 -11.09 29.75
C SER A 320 -3.18 -9.72 29.05
N GLN A 321 -3.96 -8.76 29.56
CA GLN A 321 -4.03 -7.40 29.02
C GLN A 321 -2.71 -6.64 29.24
N GLN A 322 -2.04 -6.81 30.38
CA GLN A 322 -0.70 -6.28 30.61
C GLN A 322 0.29 -6.85 29.58
N SER A 323 0.29 -8.18 29.42
CA SER A 323 1.20 -8.89 28.51
C SER A 323 1.01 -8.46 27.04
N VAL A 324 -0.24 -8.35 26.57
CA VAL A 324 -0.46 -7.92 25.17
C VAL A 324 0.02 -6.50 24.94
N GLY A 325 -0.17 -5.58 25.88
CA GLY A 325 0.34 -4.23 25.78
C GLY A 325 1.87 -4.16 25.75
N ASP A 326 2.57 -4.93 26.58
CA ASP A 326 4.03 -4.99 26.59
C ASP A 326 4.57 -5.55 25.27
N ARG A 327 3.94 -6.60 24.76
CA ARG A 327 4.30 -7.21 23.48
C ARG A 327 4.04 -6.27 22.29
N LEU A 328 2.96 -5.49 22.30
CA LEU A 328 2.69 -4.48 21.27
C LEU A 328 3.78 -3.41 21.25
N ILE A 329 4.16 -2.89 22.42
CA ILE A 329 5.24 -1.90 22.52
C ILE A 329 6.54 -2.46 21.95
N SER A 330 6.93 -3.67 22.36
CA SER A 330 8.14 -4.32 21.85
C SER A 330 8.07 -4.58 20.33
N ALA A 331 6.89 -4.94 19.81
CA ALA A 331 6.69 -5.15 18.38
C ALA A 331 6.80 -3.84 17.59
N TYR A 332 6.24 -2.74 18.08
CA TYR A 332 6.45 -1.42 17.46
C TYR A 332 7.93 -1.05 17.41
N GLU A 333 8.69 -1.27 18.48
CA GLU A 333 10.14 -1.00 18.47
C GLU A 333 10.88 -1.81 17.41
N GLN A 334 10.52 -3.08 17.23
CA GLN A 334 11.10 -3.92 16.17
C GLN A 334 10.72 -3.43 14.77
N MET A 335 9.46 -3.04 14.56
CA MET A 335 9.02 -2.49 13.29
C MET A 335 9.73 -1.18 12.96
N ILE A 336 9.87 -0.27 13.92
CA ILE A 336 10.62 0.99 13.79
C ILE A 336 12.08 0.70 13.43
N THR A 337 12.75 -0.19 14.16
CA THR A 337 14.15 -0.58 13.89
C THR A 337 14.33 -1.07 12.47
N ARG A 338 13.42 -1.94 11.98
CA ARG A 338 13.49 -2.46 10.61
C ARG A 338 13.24 -1.38 9.55
N LEU A 339 12.30 -0.46 9.80
CA LEU A 339 12.05 0.68 8.92
C LEU A 339 13.26 1.61 8.84
N HIS A 340 13.83 1.97 9.98
CA HIS A 340 15.04 2.79 10.05
C HIS A 340 16.24 2.13 9.36
N SER A 341 16.39 0.80 9.45
CA SER A 341 17.42 0.07 8.70
C SER A 341 17.27 0.22 7.18
N GLY A 342 16.06 0.50 6.70
CA GLY A 342 15.78 0.84 5.30
C GLY A 342 15.80 2.35 4.98
N GLY A 343 16.16 3.20 5.94
CA GLY A 343 16.11 4.66 5.77
C GLY A 343 14.69 5.23 5.73
N ILE A 344 13.69 4.46 6.17
CA ILE A 344 12.27 4.81 6.10
C ILE A 344 11.83 5.47 7.39
N ALA A 345 11.25 6.67 7.31
CA ALA A 345 10.67 7.35 8.47
C ALA A 345 9.45 6.59 8.99
N ALA A 346 9.45 6.27 10.28
CA ALA A 346 8.42 5.50 10.97
C ALA A 346 7.45 6.43 11.69
N PHE A 347 6.22 6.54 11.20
CA PHE A 347 5.15 7.30 11.83
C PHE A 347 4.23 6.37 12.64
N GLY A 348 3.89 6.74 13.85
CA GLY A 348 2.96 5.99 14.70
C GLY A 348 1.62 6.70 14.81
N ALA A 349 0.52 5.94 14.76
CA ALA A 349 -0.80 6.49 15.04
C ALA A 349 -1.41 5.86 16.30
N THR A 350 -2.09 6.69 17.11
CA THR A 350 -2.75 6.22 18.33
C THR A 350 -3.99 5.40 18.00
N ILE A 351 -4.20 4.29 18.74
CA ILE A 351 -5.35 3.39 18.61
C ILE A 351 -6.62 4.15 18.99
N THR A 352 -7.60 4.19 18.09
CA THR A 352 -8.88 4.87 18.27
C THR A 352 -9.72 4.25 19.40
N PRO A 353 -10.69 4.99 19.99
CA PRO A 353 -11.62 4.43 20.94
C PRO A 353 -12.36 3.21 20.39
N MET A 354 -12.66 2.25 21.27
CA MET A 354 -13.26 0.97 20.88
C MET A 354 -14.33 0.51 21.88
N SER A 355 -14.89 1.43 22.66
CA SER A 355 -15.93 1.13 23.65
C SER A 355 -17.29 1.65 23.21
N GLY A 356 -18.34 0.94 23.59
CA GLY A 356 -19.72 1.33 23.35
C GLY A 356 -20.71 0.23 23.72
N PRO A 357 -22.00 0.52 23.76
CA PRO A 357 -23.03 -0.47 24.06
C PRO A 357 -22.95 -1.68 23.12
N GLY A 358 -22.73 -2.86 23.68
CA GLY A 358 -22.62 -4.12 22.91
C GLY A 358 -21.33 -4.31 22.15
N GLN A 359 -20.36 -3.39 22.22
CA GLN A 359 -19.06 -3.57 21.58
C GLN A 359 -18.16 -4.48 22.42
N ALA A 360 -17.81 -5.64 21.85
CA ALA A 360 -17.02 -6.67 22.55
C ALA A 360 -15.61 -6.24 22.96
N TYR A 361 -15.06 -5.22 22.31
CA TYR A 361 -13.72 -4.69 22.64
C TYR A 361 -13.74 -3.69 23.80
N GLY A 362 -14.93 -3.22 24.23
CA GLY A 362 -15.13 -2.09 25.15
C GLY A 362 -14.92 -2.40 26.63
N GLU A 363 -14.26 -3.50 26.98
CA GLU A 363 -14.05 -3.90 28.37
C GLU A 363 -13.00 -3.02 29.10
N PRO A 364 -13.16 -2.73 30.40
CA PRO A 364 -12.29 -1.79 31.13
C PRO A 364 -10.81 -2.13 31.11
N GLU A 365 -10.44 -3.41 31.18
CA GLU A 365 -9.01 -3.81 31.16
C GLU A 365 -8.41 -3.60 29.78
N ARG A 366 -9.17 -3.82 28.71
CA ARG A 366 -8.74 -3.51 27.32
C ARG A 366 -8.54 -2.02 27.11
N GLU A 367 -9.45 -1.20 27.64
CA GLU A 367 -9.32 0.27 27.58
C GLU A 367 -8.08 0.77 28.33
N LYS A 368 -7.74 0.20 29.51
CA LYS A 368 -6.49 0.51 30.22
C LYS A 368 -5.28 0.18 29.34
N THR A 369 -5.28 -0.97 28.68
CA THR A 369 -4.21 -1.37 27.77
C THR A 369 -4.10 -0.42 26.58
N ARG A 370 -5.23 -0.06 25.94
CA ARG A 370 -5.27 0.91 24.85
C ARG A 370 -4.67 2.26 25.29
N GLN A 371 -5.08 2.78 26.42
CA GLN A 371 -4.56 4.05 26.93
C GLN A 371 -3.06 4.00 27.22
N ARG A 372 -2.57 2.91 27.81
CA ARG A 372 -1.14 2.70 28.08
C ARG A 372 -0.31 2.63 26.79
N VAL A 373 -0.78 1.89 25.80
CA VAL A 373 -0.11 1.79 24.50
C VAL A 373 -0.12 3.14 23.79
N ASN A 374 -1.26 3.86 23.81
CA ASN A 374 -1.37 5.19 23.23
C ASN A 374 -0.45 6.22 23.92
N GLU A 375 -0.30 6.13 25.23
CA GLU A 375 0.62 6.98 25.98
C GLU A 375 2.07 6.74 25.57
N TRP A 376 2.46 5.46 25.38
CA TRP A 376 3.76 5.12 24.84
C TRP A 376 3.95 5.65 23.41
N ILE A 377 2.97 5.48 22.52
CA ILE A 377 3.04 6.03 21.14
C ILE A 377 3.28 7.53 21.19
N ARG A 378 2.56 8.26 22.05
CA ARG A 378 2.65 9.73 22.15
C ARG A 378 3.98 10.22 22.71
N ARG A 379 4.56 9.51 23.69
CA ARG A 379 5.63 10.08 24.56
C ARG A 379 6.95 9.35 24.54
N SER A 380 7.03 8.17 23.99
CA SER A 380 8.29 7.41 23.95
C SER A 380 9.40 8.07 23.14
N GLY A 381 9.03 8.93 22.19
CA GLY A 381 9.99 9.51 21.22
C GLY A 381 10.58 8.49 20.25
N ARG A 382 10.01 7.27 20.17
CA ARG A 382 10.50 6.20 19.29
C ARG A 382 10.04 6.37 17.83
N PHE A 383 8.81 6.82 17.64
CA PHE A 383 8.33 7.19 16.30
C PHE A 383 8.86 8.56 15.88
N ASP A 384 9.22 8.72 14.61
CA ASP A 384 9.69 9.98 14.03
C ASP A 384 8.61 11.06 14.02
N ALA A 385 7.35 10.64 13.86
CA ALA A 385 6.18 11.48 14.03
C ALA A 385 5.01 10.66 14.57
N VAL A 386 4.09 11.35 15.27
CA VAL A 386 2.88 10.74 15.83
C VAL A 386 1.65 11.43 15.28
N VAL A 387 0.68 10.62 14.82
CA VAL A 387 -0.66 11.07 14.45
C VAL A 387 -1.64 10.65 15.55
N ASP A 388 -2.27 11.62 16.21
CA ASP A 388 -3.16 11.34 17.34
C ASP A 388 -4.60 11.13 16.88
N PHE A 389 -4.86 9.97 16.26
CA PHE A 389 -6.21 9.60 15.81
C PHE A 389 -7.19 9.43 16.97
N ASP A 390 -6.73 8.89 18.12
CA ASP A 390 -7.56 8.79 19.32
C ASP A 390 -8.15 10.16 19.71
N ARG A 391 -7.31 11.19 19.78
CA ARG A 391 -7.77 12.54 20.12
C ARG A 391 -8.68 13.14 19.05
N ALA A 392 -8.45 12.83 17.78
CA ALA A 392 -9.19 13.39 16.66
C ALA A 392 -10.64 12.91 16.61
N VAL A 393 -10.88 11.63 16.95
CA VAL A 393 -12.20 11.00 16.72
C VAL A 393 -12.95 10.59 17.98
N ARG A 394 -12.36 10.75 19.17
CA ARG A 394 -13.02 10.38 20.42
C ARG A 394 -14.12 11.36 20.82
N ASP A 395 -15.13 10.87 21.52
CA ASP A 395 -16.13 11.71 22.17
C ASP A 395 -15.49 12.61 23.23
N GLN A 396 -15.87 13.90 23.26
CA GLN A 396 -15.28 14.89 24.16
C GLN A 396 -15.68 14.70 25.63
N LYS A 397 -16.81 14.01 25.88
CA LYS A 397 -17.33 13.74 27.24
C LYS A 397 -16.91 12.37 27.73
N ASN A 398 -16.73 11.43 26.81
CA ASN A 398 -16.30 10.06 27.12
C ASN A 398 -15.22 9.60 26.15
N GLY A 399 -13.97 9.85 26.49
CA GLY A 399 -12.82 9.54 25.61
C GLY A 399 -12.58 8.05 25.35
N THR A 400 -13.39 7.14 25.92
CA THR A 400 -13.31 5.70 25.63
C THR A 400 -14.16 5.31 24.42
N MET A 401 -15.01 6.23 23.94
CA MET A 401 -15.94 6.02 22.83
C MET A 401 -15.58 6.91 21.63
N LEU A 402 -15.91 6.45 20.42
CA LEU A 402 -15.96 7.31 19.24
C LEU A 402 -17.02 8.38 19.43
N ASP A 403 -16.77 9.58 18.91
CA ASP A 403 -17.84 10.58 18.77
C ASP A 403 -18.90 10.01 17.82
N LYS A 404 -20.16 10.05 18.24
CA LYS A 404 -21.29 9.47 17.52
C LYS A 404 -21.45 10.00 16.09
N ARG A 405 -20.89 11.18 15.78
CA ARG A 405 -20.88 11.75 14.43
C ARG A 405 -19.97 10.99 13.49
N TRP A 406 -18.95 10.35 14.03
CA TRP A 406 -17.89 9.66 13.28
C TRP A 406 -18.05 8.15 13.26
N ASP A 407 -18.87 7.59 14.15
CA ASP A 407 -19.11 6.17 14.28
C ASP A 407 -19.94 5.63 13.10
N SER A 408 -19.58 4.46 12.59
CA SER A 408 -20.36 3.75 11.56
C SER A 408 -21.54 2.97 12.12
N GLY A 409 -21.70 2.94 13.46
CA GLY A 409 -22.78 2.26 14.17
C GLY A 409 -22.36 1.02 14.94
N ASP A 410 -21.06 0.71 15.02
CA ASP A 410 -20.54 -0.45 15.75
C ASP A 410 -19.56 -0.08 16.88
N TYR A 411 -19.38 1.20 17.17
CA TYR A 411 -18.50 1.75 18.20
C TYR A 411 -17.01 1.39 18.04
N LEU A 412 -16.58 1.03 16.82
CA LEU A 412 -15.21 0.63 16.49
C LEU A 412 -14.76 1.25 15.17
N HIS A 413 -15.59 1.17 14.14
CA HIS A 413 -15.24 1.64 12.80
C HIS A 413 -15.86 3.01 12.51
N LEU A 414 -15.18 3.77 11.68
CA LEU A 414 -15.64 5.12 11.35
C LEU A 414 -16.49 5.12 10.07
N ASN A 415 -17.38 6.10 9.99
CA ASN A 415 -18.07 6.43 8.75
C ASN A 415 -17.18 7.34 7.86
N PRO A 416 -17.57 7.65 6.61
CA PRO A 416 -16.77 8.48 5.72
C PRO A 416 -16.37 9.84 6.27
N GLU A 417 -17.22 10.45 7.11
CA GLU A 417 -16.94 11.74 7.73
C GLU A 417 -15.89 11.59 8.85
N GLY A 418 -15.95 10.53 9.65
CA GLY A 418 -14.92 10.19 10.63
C GLY A 418 -13.57 9.91 9.95
N TYR A 419 -13.58 9.26 8.80
CA TYR A 419 -12.38 9.07 7.99
C TYR A 419 -11.81 10.39 7.45
N ARG A 420 -12.67 11.37 7.14
CA ARG A 420 -12.21 12.72 6.79
C ARG A 420 -11.50 13.39 7.96
N VAL A 421 -12.06 13.31 9.16
CA VAL A 421 -11.45 13.85 10.38
C VAL A 421 -10.10 13.19 10.67
N MET A 422 -9.97 11.87 10.49
CA MET A 422 -8.68 11.18 10.61
C MET A 422 -7.66 11.71 9.60
N ALA A 423 -8.06 11.83 8.34
CA ALA A 423 -7.17 12.37 7.32
C ALA A 423 -6.73 13.80 7.65
N GLU A 424 -7.60 14.64 8.19
CA GLU A 424 -7.30 16.01 8.62
C GLU A 424 -6.35 16.08 9.82
N ALA A 425 -6.36 15.08 10.69
CA ALA A 425 -5.45 14.99 11.84
C ALA A 425 -3.99 14.75 11.45
N VAL A 426 -3.71 14.34 10.21
CA VAL A 426 -2.34 14.17 9.72
C VAL A 426 -1.75 15.55 9.41
N ASP A 427 -0.71 15.96 10.15
CA ASP A 427 0.05 17.17 9.83
C ASP A 427 0.93 16.91 8.60
N LEU A 428 0.64 17.57 7.49
CA LEU A 428 1.38 17.38 6.25
C LEU A 428 2.86 17.79 6.33
N LYS A 429 3.24 18.60 7.33
CA LYS A 429 4.65 18.99 7.54
C LYS A 429 5.56 17.81 7.88
N ILE A 430 5.02 16.71 8.39
CA ILE A 430 5.84 15.52 8.67
C ILE A 430 6.48 14.97 7.37
N PHE A 431 5.79 15.06 6.24
CA PHE A 431 6.31 14.62 4.95
C PHE A 431 7.41 15.53 4.42
N GLU A 432 7.33 16.83 4.70
CA GLU A 432 8.39 17.80 4.34
C GLU A 432 9.62 17.60 5.23
N ARG A 433 9.41 17.37 6.53
CA ARG A 433 10.48 17.15 7.50
C ARG A 433 11.31 15.90 7.20
N PHE A 434 10.67 14.83 6.74
CA PHE A 434 11.31 13.55 6.46
C PHE A 434 11.38 13.24 4.95
N ALA A 435 11.43 14.28 4.10
CA ALA A 435 11.44 14.13 2.65
C ALA A 435 12.62 13.29 2.12
N GLU A 436 13.73 13.26 2.85
CA GLU A 436 14.90 12.42 2.53
C GLU A 436 14.94 11.10 3.33
N GLY A 437 13.84 10.76 4.04
CA GLY A 437 13.80 9.62 4.95
C GLY A 437 14.51 9.91 6.28
N VAL A 438 15.08 8.90 6.88
CA VAL A 438 15.88 8.99 8.12
C VAL A 438 17.28 8.43 7.90
N GLU A 439 18.25 8.88 8.70
CA GLU A 439 19.59 8.29 8.67
C GLU A 439 19.53 6.83 9.11
N VAL A 440 20.23 5.98 8.37
CA VAL A 440 20.40 4.57 8.74
C VAL A 440 21.36 4.53 9.93
N TYR A 441 20.85 4.20 11.12
CA TYR A 441 21.71 3.97 12.27
C TYR A 441 22.46 2.64 12.10
N LEU A 442 23.79 2.74 12.04
CA LEU A 442 24.72 1.61 12.05
C LEU A 442 24.90 1.07 13.47
#